data_ef56f096a864752036e68c188de760de
#
_entry.id   ef56f096a864752036e68c188de760de
#
_cell.length_a   1.000
_cell.length_b   1.000
_cell.length_c   1.000
_cell.angle_alpha   90.00
_cell.angle_beta   90.00
_cell.angle_gamma   90.00
#
_symmetry.space_group_name_H-M   'P 1'
#
loop_
_entity.id
_entity.type
_entity.pdbx_description
1 polymer ?
#
loop_
_entity_poly.entity_id
_entity_poly.type
_entity_poly.pdbx_seq_one_letter_code
_entity_poly.pdbx_strand_id
1 'polypeptide(L)'
;MKKIIIAIDGHSSTGKSTTAKRVAKALQYVYIDTGAMYRAVTCLALEQGFISLPHGGEEKQILNIDKDGLLSALKQSTIRFEHNPQLGVSEIYLNGQNIEKEIRGLSVASYVSEVAKIPEIRAYLVNLQREMGQQKGVVMDGRDIGTVVFPNAELKVFMTASEEIRAQRRFEELQQKGEAATYQEVLKNIQERDYQDTHRKESPLQKAPDAVEIDNSHTSLEEVVAQIVHLAEEKIKA
;
A
#
# COMPACT_ATOMS: atom_id res chain seq x y z
N MET A 1 12.44 25.58 -1.43
CA MET A 1 11.05 25.36 -1.90
C MET A 1 10.23 24.78 -0.75
N LYS A 2 8.95 25.15 -0.65
CA LYS A 2 8.00 24.57 0.30
C LYS A 2 7.83 23.08 -0.01
N LYS A 3 7.99 22.23 0.99
CA LYS A 3 7.73 20.81 0.86
C LYS A 3 6.28 20.50 1.24
N ILE A 4 5.64 19.57 0.56
CA ILE A 4 4.26 19.15 0.81
C ILE A 4 4.19 17.64 1.05
N ILE A 5 3.04 17.19 1.57
CA ILE A 5 2.66 15.78 1.63
C ILE A 5 1.72 15.49 0.46
N ILE A 6 1.99 14.43 -0.29
CA ILE A 6 1.13 13.94 -1.37
C ILE A 6 0.57 12.59 -0.93
N ALA A 7 -0.74 12.54 -0.73
CA ALA A 7 -1.49 11.33 -0.39
C ALA A 7 -2.12 10.73 -1.65
N ILE A 8 -1.85 9.48 -1.97
CA ILE A 8 -2.43 8.78 -3.13
C ILE A 8 -3.19 7.55 -2.64
N ASP A 9 -4.51 7.64 -2.64
CA ASP A 9 -5.40 6.54 -2.25
C ASP A 9 -6.10 5.92 -3.47
N GLY A 10 -6.69 4.76 -3.29
CA GLY A 10 -7.48 4.07 -4.30
C GLY A 10 -7.38 2.54 -4.22
N HIS A 11 -8.15 1.87 -5.06
CA HIS A 11 -8.29 0.41 -5.08
C HIS A 11 -7.01 -0.35 -5.43
N SER A 12 -7.02 -1.66 -5.22
CA SER A 12 -5.91 -2.54 -5.63
C SER A 12 -5.73 -2.50 -7.15
N SER A 13 -4.48 -2.66 -7.60
CA SER A 13 -4.11 -2.74 -9.03
C SER A 13 -4.49 -1.52 -9.90
N THR A 14 -4.74 -0.35 -9.29
CA THR A 14 -4.91 0.92 -10.02
C THR A 14 -3.59 1.52 -10.51
N GLY A 15 -2.43 0.93 -10.17
CA GLY A 15 -1.12 1.49 -10.52
C GLY A 15 -0.58 2.55 -9.57
N LYS A 16 -1.23 2.77 -8.39
CA LYS A 16 -0.82 3.80 -7.41
C LYS A 16 0.67 3.78 -7.07
N SER A 17 1.19 2.62 -6.69
CA SER A 17 2.58 2.52 -6.23
C SER A 17 3.57 2.86 -7.33
N THR A 18 3.30 2.46 -8.57
CA THR A 18 4.12 2.82 -9.73
C THR A 18 4.07 4.31 -10.01
N THR A 19 2.87 4.90 -9.97
CA THR A 19 2.65 6.34 -10.13
C THR A 19 3.33 7.12 -9.00
N ALA A 20 3.10 6.73 -7.73
CA ALA A 20 3.67 7.38 -6.56
C ALA A 20 5.22 7.40 -6.58
N LYS A 21 5.84 6.30 -6.99
CA LYS A 21 7.31 6.21 -7.17
C LYS A 21 7.80 7.22 -8.20
N ARG A 22 7.13 7.31 -9.37
CA ARG A 22 7.52 8.24 -10.43
C ARG A 22 7.29 9.71 -10.04
N VAL A 23 6.18 10.01 -9.37
CA VAL A 23 5.89 11.35 -8.83
C VAL A 23 6.95 11.76 -7.80
N ALA A 24 7.27 10.87 -6.85
CA ALA A 24 8.29 11.12 -5.84
C ALA A 24 9.65 11.39 -6.49
N LYS A 25 10.04 10.58 -7.49
CA LYS A 25 11.28 10.79 -8.26
C LYS A 25 11.31 12.16 -8.97
N ALA A 26 10.22 12.53 -9.62
CA ALA A 26 10.13 13.81 -10.35
C ALA A 26 10.24 15.02 -9.43
N LEU A 27 9.66 14.95 -8.22
CA LEU A 27 9.68 16.02 -7.24
C LEU A 27 10.89 15.95 -6.27
N GLN A 28 11.73 14.93 -6.37
CA GLN A 28 12.80 14.62 -5.42
C GLN A 28 12.27 14.44 -3.98
N TYR A 29 11.13 13.77 -3.85
CA TYR A 29 10.46 13.44 -2.60
C TYR A 29 10.74 11.98 -2.23
N VAL A 30 10.54 11.65 -0.94
CA VAL A 30 10.61 10.28 -0.46
C VAL A 30 9.31 9.56 -0.81
N TYR A 31 9.40 8.36 -1.38
CA TYR A 31 8.27 7.49 -1.59
C TYR A 31 8.11 6.51 -0.42
N ILE A 32 6.88 6.35 0.07
CA ILE A 32 6.51 5.43 1.15
C ILE A 32 5.33 4.56 0.71
N ASP A 33 5.56 3.24 0.59
CA ASP A 33 4.55 2.21 0.31
C ASP A 33 3.93 1.74 1.64
N THR A 34 2.77 2.26 2.01
CA THR A 34 2.13 1.82 3.27
C THR A 34 1.64 0.38 3.20
N GLY A 35 1.28 -0.10 2.01
CA GLY A 35 0.94 -1.50 1.81
C GLY A 35 2.12 -2.43 2.13
N ALA A 36 3.34 -2.02 1.83
CA ALA A 36 4.54 -2.75 2.23
C ALA A 36 4.69 -2.84 3.75
N MET A 37 4.31 -1.80 4.50
CA MET A 37 4.35 -1.83 5.97
C MET A 37 3.39 -2.89 6.55
N TYR A 38 2.15 -2.97 6.07
CA TYR A 38 1.21 -4.02 6.49
C TYR A 38 1.70 -5.41 6.09
N ARG A 39 2.34 -5.54 4.94
CA ARG A 39 2.96 -6.80 4.50
C ARG A 39 4.17 -7.19 5.38
N ALA A 40 4.96 -6.22 5.82
CA ALA A 40 6.05 -6.47 6.77
C ALA A 40 5.54 -7.01 8.11
N VAL A 41 4.44 -6.44 8.63
CA VAL A 41 3.79 -6.98 9.84
C VAL A 41 3.23 -8.38 9.61
N THR A 42 2.69 -8.66 8.42
CA THR A 42 2.22 -10.00 8.07
C THR A 42 3.37 -10.99 7.97
N CYS A 43 4.51 -10.58 7.41
CA CYS A 43 5.73 -11.38 7.37
C CYS A 43 6.20 -11.72 8.79
N LEU A 44 6.30 -10.73 9.67
CA LEU A 44 6.61 -10.92 11.09
C LEU A 44 5.64 -11.91 11.76
N ALA A 45 4.33 -11.79 11.46
CA ALA A 45 3.31 -12.66 12.04
C ALA A 45 3.45 -14.11 11.58
N LEU A 46 3.81 -14.33 10.33
CA LEU A 46 4.06 -15.67 9.77
C LEU A 46 5.36 -16.28 10.32
N GLU A 47 6.44 -15.50 10.34
CA GLU A 47 7.76 -15.94 10.80
C GLU A 47 7.76 -16.33 12.28
N GLN A 48 7.02 -15.60 13.12
CA GLN A 48 6.95 -15.84 14.55
C GLN A 48 5.77 -16.72 14.98
N GLY A 49 4.98 -17.24 14.02
CA GLY A 49 3.90 -18.17 14.30
C GLY A 49 2.66 -17.53 14.95
N PHE A 50 2.48 -16.21 14.85
CA PHE A 50 1.27 -15.52 15.35
C PHE A 50 0.03 -15.77 14.50
N ILE A 51 0.19 -16.29 13.27
CA ILE A 51 -0.90 -16.73 12.41
C ILE A 51 -0.97 -18.25 12.46
N SER A 52 -2.08 -18.78 12.99
CA SER A 52 -2.35 -20.22 13.01
C SER A 52 -3.15 -20.61 11.76
N LEU A 53 -2.64 -21.58 11.03
CA LEU A 53 -3.25 -22.14 9.83
C LEU A 53 -3.88 -23.50 10.11
N PRO A 54 -4.96 -23.92 9.43
CA PRO A 54 -5.55 -25.24 9.59
C PRO A 54 -4.56 -26.34 9.18
N HIS A 55 -4.54 -27.44 9.96
CA HIS A 55 -3.85 -28.64 9.55
C HIS A 55 -4.63 -29.30 8.41
N GLY A 56 -4.08 -29.33 7.17
CA GLY A 56 -4.68 -30.04 6.08
C GLY A 56 -4.87 -29.30 4.76
N GLY A 57 -4.29 -28.13 4.60
CA GLY A 57 -3.96 -27.65 3.25
C GLY A 57 -4.98 -26.86 2.47
N GLU A 58 -5.98 -26.23 3.05
CA GLU A 58 -6.63 -25.11 2.40
C GLU A 58 -5.93 -23.81 2.80
N GLU A 59 -5.01 -23.34 1.96
CA GLU A 59 -4.07 -22.24 2.21
C GLU A 59 -4.69 -20.86 2.48
N LYS A 60 -6.01 -20.74 2.61
CA LYS A 60 -6.70 -19.45 2.69
C LYS A 60 -7.48 -19.21 3.99
N GLN A 61 -7.60 -20.18 4.87
CA GLN A 61 -8.30 -19.99 6.14
C GLN A 61 -7.32 -19.74 7.28
N ILE A 62 -7.42 -18.57 7.91
CA ILE A 62 -6.76 -18.30 9.19
C ILE A 62 -7.64 -18.87 10.28
N LEU A 63 -7.11 -19.77 11.13
CA LEU A 63 -7.80 -20.25 12.32
C LEU A 63 -7.81 -19.19 13.42
N ASN A 64 -6.67 -18.53 13.62
CA ASN A 64 -6.51 -17.50 14.64
C ASN A 64 -5.31 -16.61 14.34
N ILE A 65 -5.37 -15.37 14.80
CA ILE A 65 -4.23 -14.45 14.88
C ILE A 65 -4.04 -14.10 16.36
N ASP A 66 -2.86 -14.42 16.92
CA ASP A 66 -2.44 -13.91 18.22
C ASP A 66 -2.13 -12.42 18.12
N LYS A 67 -3.15 -11.60 18.36
CA LYS A 67 -3.07 -10.14 18.22
C LYS A 67 -2.16 -9.50 19.25
N ASP A 68 -2.18 -9.99 20.47
CA ASP A 68 -1.41 -9.42 21.59
C ASP A 68 0.08 -9.75 21.42
N GLY A 69 0.40 -11.00 21.07
CA GLY A 69 1.75 -11.41 20.74
C GLY A 69 2.32 -10.63 19.55
N LEU A 70 1.54 -10.51 18.46
CA LEU A 70 1.93 -9.76 17.27
C LEU A 70 2.16 -8.27 17.59
N LEU A 71 1.26 -7.63 18.33
CA LEU A 71 1.41 -6.22 18.71
C LEU A 71 2.64 -6.01 19.60
N SER A 72 2.90 -6.94 20.53
CA SER A 72 4.09 -6.89 21.39
C SER A 72 5.38 -7.01 20.56
N ALA A 73 5.44 -7.98 19.65
CA ALA A 73 6.57 -8.16 18.74
C ALA A 73 6.77 -6.95 17.81
N LEU A 74 5.68 -6.39 17.28
CA LEU A 74 5.73 -5.21 16.42
C LEU A 74 6.31 -3.99 17.14
N LYS A 75 5.94 -3.76 18.40
CA LYS A 75 6.48 -2.66 19.23
C LYS A 75 7.98 -2.80 19.51
N GLN A 76 8.52 -4.00 19.45
CA GLN A 76 9.95 -4.29 19.61
C GLN A 76 10.69 -4.32 18.26
N SER A 77 9.95 -4.25 17.16
CA SER A 77 10.49 -4.30 15.80
C SER A 77 10.70 -2.91 15.21
N THR A 78 11.65 -2.82 14.30
CA THR A 78 11.90 -1.60 13.51
C THR A 78 11.50 -1.85 12.07
N ILE A 79 10.55 -1.04 11.57
CA ILE A 79 10.19 -1.00 10.14
C ILE A 79 10.73 0.31 9.57
N ARG A 80 11.52 0.23 8.50
CA ARG A 80 12.07 1.41 7.83
C ARG A 80 12.18 1.19 6.33
N PHE A 81 12.25 2.29 5.58
CA PHE A 81 12.57 2.28 4.16
C PHE A 81 13.99 2.78 3.96
N GLU A 82 14.76 2.06 3.15
CA GLU A 82 16.11 2.47 2.76
C GLU A 82 16.16 2.66 1.25
N HIS A 83 16.82 3.73 0.82
CA HIS A 83 17.00 3.98 -0.60
C HIS A 83 18.08 3.05 -1.17
N ASN A 84 17.71 2.26 -2.18
CA ASN A 84 18.65 1.46 -2.95
C ASN A 84 19.15 2.29 -4.15
N PRO A 85 20.39 2.79 -4.13
CA PRO A 85 20.89 3.69 -5.18
C PRO A 85 21.09 2.96 -6.52
N GLN A 86 21.27 1.65 -6.52
CA GLN A 86 21.44 0.85 -7.73
C GLN A 86 20.12 0.69 -8.49
N LEU A 87 19.02 0.51 -7.76
CA LEU A 87 17.69 0.32 -8.33
C LEU A 87 16.91 1.65 -8.42
N GLY A 88 17.36 2.69 -7.71
CA GLY A 88 16.66 3.97 -7.64
C GLY A 88 15.29 3.88 -6.96
N VAL A 89 15.09 2.92 -6.07
CA VAL A 89 13.84 2.67 -5.33
C VAL A 89 14.10 2.61 -3.83
N SER A 90 13.05 2.84 -3.03
CA SER A 90 13.09 2.57 -1.59
C SER A 90 12.63 1.15 -1.35
N GLU A 91 13.39 0.39 -0.57
CA GLU A 91 13.11 -0.98 -0.16
C GLU A 91 12.78 -1.01 1.33
N ILE A 92 11.92 -1.95 1.73
CA ILE A 92 11.49 -2.08 3.12
C ILE A 92 12.40 -3.02 3.91
N TYR A 93 12.71 -2.61 5.14
CA TYR A 93 13.53 -3.36 6.09
C TYR A 93 12.75 -3.62 7.37
N LEU A 94 12.83 -4.84 7.87
CA LEU A 94 12.32 -5.26 9.17
C LEU A 94 13.50 -5.70 10.03
N ASN A 95 13.69 -5.09 11.19
CA ASN A 95 14.79 -5.38 12.11
C ASN A 95 16.19 -5.38 11.44
N GLY A 96 16.37 -4.50 10.46
CA GLY A 96 17.63 -4.38 9.72
C GLY A 96 17.79 -5.36 8.55
N GLN A 97 16.85 -6.29 8.35
CA GLN A 97 16.86 -7.20 7.21
C GLN A 97 16.02 -6.63 6.07
N ASN A 98 16.53 -6.64 4.84
CA ASN A 98 15.76 -6.34 3.64
C ASN A 98 14.75 -7.46 3.41
N ILE A 99 13.46 -7.11 3.39
CA ILE A 99 12.36 -8.05 3.21
C ILE A 99 11.50 -7.71 1.97
N GLU A 100 12.03 -6.90 1.05
CA GLU A 100 11.27 -6.45 -0.14
C GLU A 100 10.77 -7.62 -1.00
N LYS A 101 11.54 -8.71 -1.08
CA LYS A 101 11.15 -9.91 -1.81
C LYS A 101 10.11 -10.73 -1.04
N GLU A 102 10.34 -10.94 0.24
CA GLU A 102 9.51 -11.76 1.14
C GLU A 102 8.09 -11.21 1.23
N ILE A 103 7.94 -9.89 1.38
CA ILE A 103 6.63 -9.25 1.46
C ILE A 103 5.80 -9.34 0.17
N ARG A 104 6.42 -9.67 -0.97
CA ARG A 104 5.74 -9.86 -2.24
C ARG A 104 5.30 -11.31 -2.48
N GLY A 105 5.68 -12.23 -1.59
CA GLY A 105 5.33 -13.65 -1.68
C GLY A 105 3.84 -13.92 -1.52
N LEU A 106 3.40 -15.08 -2.03
CA LEU A 106 1.98 -15.49 -2.01
C LEU A 106 1.44 -15.64 -0.58
N SER A 107 2.22 -16.21 0.33
CA SER A 107 1.83 -16.37 1.74
C SER A 107 1.48 -15.02 2.40
N VAL A 108 2.34 -14.01 2.24
CA VAL A 108 2.06 -12.66 2.76
C VAL A 108 0.83 -12.05 2.07
N ALA A 109 0.72 -12.21 0.76
CA ALA A 109 -0.41 -11.68 -0.01
C ALA A 109 -1.77 -12.28 0.41
N SER A 110 -1.78 -13.54 0.85
CA SER A 110 -3.00 -14.23 1.31
C SER A 110 -3.52 -13.70 2.65
N TYR A 111 -2.65 -13.24 3.54
CA TYR A 111 -3.03 -12.90 4.92
C TYR A 111 -2.98 -11.40 5.26
N VAL A 112 -2.37 -10.58 4.41
CA VAL A 112 -2.19 -9.14 4.69
C VAL A 112 -3.51 -8.42 4.94
N SER A 113 -4.60 -8.79 4.28
CA SER A 113 -5.90 -8.16 4.48
C SER A 113 -6.46 -8.45 5.88
N GLU A 114 -6.25 -9.64 6.42
CA GLU A 114 -6.70 -9.98 7.78
C GLU A 114 -5.88 -9.26 8.86
N VAL A 115 -4.57 -9.18 8.69
CA VAL A 115 -3.69 -8.41 9.58
C VAL A 115 -4.06 -6.92 9.54
N ALA A 116 -4.37 -6.39 8.35
CA ALA A 116 -4.76 -4.99 8.17
C ALA A 116 -6.13 -4.62 8.77
N LYS A 117 -6.95 -5.59 9.18
CA LYS A 117 -8.23 -5.35 9.89
C LYS A 117 -8.04 -5.15 11.40
N ILE A 118 -6.86 -5.48 11.97
CA ILE A 118 -6.59 -5.41 13.41
C ILE A 118 -6.41 -3.93 13.81
N PRO A 119 -7.31 -3.35 14.66
CA PRO A 119 -7.29 -1.93 14.97
C PRO A 119 -6.00 -1.46 15.61
N GLU A 120 -5.41 -2.27 16.51
CA GLU A 120 -4.20 -1.94 17.25
C GLU A 120 -2.97 -1.89 16.32
N ILE A 121 -2.89 -2.81 15.35
CA ILE A 121 -1.84 -2.82 14.32
C ILE A 121 -1.99 -1.58 13.42
N ARG A 122 -3.23 -1.25 13.03
CA ARG A 122 -3.49 -0.04 12.24
C ARG A 122 -3.05 1.22 12.99
N ALA A 123 -3.47 1.36 14.24
CA ALA A 123 -3.12 2.52 15.05
C ALA A 123 -1.59 2.69 15.16
N TYR A 124 -0.87 1.60 15.38
CA TYR A 124 0.59 1.61 15.43
C TYR A 124 1.20 2.05 14.09
N LEU A 125 0.78 1.44 12.97
CA LEU A 125 1.31 1.78 11.65
C LEU A 125 0.94 3.19 11.20
N VAL A 126 -0.27 3.67 11.49
CA VAL A 126 -0.68 5.07 11.21
C VAL A 126 0.23 6.06 11.93
N ASN A 127 0.56 5.81 13.20
CA ASN A 127 1.50 6.66 13.94
C ASN A 127 2.89 6.67 13.29
N LEU A 128 3.40 5.50 12.94
CA LEU A 128 4.70 5.39 12.26
C LEU A 128 4.70 6.10 10.88
N GLN A 129 3.61 5.98 10.12
CA GLN A 129 3.43 6.69 8.85
C GLN A 129 3.43 8.22 9.05
N ARG A 130 2.75 8.70 10.09
CA ARG A 130 2.74 10.13 10.45
C ARG A 130 4.14 10.64 10.83
N GLU A 131 4.90 9.87 11.58
CA GLU A 131 6.28 10.19 11.91
C GLU A 131 7.16 10.31 10.66
N MET A 132 7.03 9.35 9.72
CA MET A 132 7.76 9.38 8.45
C MET A 132 7.42 10.60 7.59
N GLY A 133 6.22 11.15 7.72
CA GLY A 133 5.78 12.32 6.95
C GLY A 133 6.00 13.68 7.63
N GLN A 134 6.51 13.73 8.87
CA GLN A 134 6.65 15.00 9.64
C GLN A 134 7.46 16.07 8.91
N GLN A 135 8.51 15.68 8.20
CA GLN A 135 9.40 16.60 7.48
C GLN A 135 8.83 17.03 6.12
N LYS A 136 7.63 16.56 5.76
CA LYS A 136 7.05 16.73 4.42
C LYS A 136 8.01 16.27 3.31
N GLY A 137 7.72 16.59 2.04
CA GLY A 137 8.52 16.09 0.93
C GLY A 137 8.37 14.58 0.75
N VAL A 138 7.15 14.07 0.97
CA VAL A 138 6.83 12.66 0.85
C VAL A 138 5.66 12.44 -0.11
N VAL A 139 5.70 11.33 -0.83
CA VAL A 139 4.57 10.75 -1.57
C VAL A 139 4.25 9.41 -0.91
N MET A 140 3.05 9.28 -0.40
CA MET A 140 2.60 8.09 0.31
C MET A 140 1.38 7.50 -0.37
N ASP A 141 1.41 6.21 -0.70
CA ASP A 141 0.25 5.53 -1.27
C ASP A 141 -0.36 4.50 -0.33
N GLY A 142 -1.68 4.39 -0.40
CA GLY A 142 -2.44 3.48 0.47
C GLY A 142 -3.91 3.37 0.14
N ARG A 143 -4.74 3.35 1.22
CA ARG A 143 -6.19 3.25 1.16
C ARG A 143 -6.89 4.37 1.94
N ASP A 144 -6.20 4.96 2.88
CA ASP A 144 -6.72 5.90 3.86
C ASP A 144 -5.71 6.99 4.22
N ILE A 145 -4.78 7.26 3.29
CA ILE A 145 -3.72 8.25 3.53
C ILE A 145 -4.32 9.64 3.67
N GLY A 146 -5.15 10.04 2.71
CA GLY A 146 -5.79 11.36 2.69
C GLY A 146 -6.98 11.51 3.64
N THR A 147 -7.50 10.41 4.21
CA THR A 147 -8.64 10.46 5.14
C THR A 147 -8.22 10.29 6.60
N VAL A 148 -7.21 9.44 6.88
CA VAL A 148 -6.83 9.06 8.24
C VAL A 148 -5.39 9.42 8.58
N VAL A 149 -4.43 9.08 7.71
CA VAL A 149 -3.00 9.28 8.01
C VAL A 149 -2.67 10.78 7.95
N PHE A 150 -2.96 11.44 6.83
CA PHE A 150 -2.73 12.85 6.57
C PHE A 150 -4.00 13.55 6.08
N PRO A 151 -5.00 13.75 6.95
CA PRO A 151 -6.23 14.44 6.58
C PRO A 151 -6.02 15.91 6.14
N ASN A 152 -4.85 16.46 6.45
CA ASN A 152 -4.44 17.81 6.06
C ASN A 152 -3.30 17.80 5.02
N ALA A 153 -3.11 16.71 4.26
CA ALA A 153 -2.15 16.68 3.17
C ALA A 153 -2.48 17.78 2.13
N GLU A 154 -1.46 18.47 1.65
CA GLU A 154 -1.63 19.58 0.70
C GLU A 154 -2.14 19.12 -0.66
N LEU A 155 -1.80 17.88 -1.05
CA LEU A 155 -2.37 17.24 -2.24
C LEU A 155 -2.86 15.85 -1.89
N LYS A 156 -4.14 15.61 -2.17
CA LYS A 156 -4.78 14.29 -2.07
C LYS A 156 -5.25 13.87 -3.45
N VAL A 157 -4.89 12.67 -3.83
CA VAL A 157 -5.28 12.05 -5.09
C VAL A 157 -6.00 10.74 -4.80
N PHE A 158 -7.12 10.52 -5.45
CA PHE A 158 -7.84 9.24 -5.41
C PHE A 158 -7.79 8.61 -6.79
N MET A 159 -7.00 7.53 -6.92
CA MET A 159 -6.83 6.85 -8.21
C MET A 159 -7.86 5.76 -8.39
N THR A 160 -8.56 5.80 -9.52
CA THR A 160 -9.53 4.79 -9.96
C THR A 160 -9.12 4.16 -11.27
N ALA A 161 -9.63 2.97 -11.53
CA ALA A 161 -9.67 2.31 -12.83
C ALA A 161 -10.76 1.25 -12.78
N SER A 162 -11.35 0.88 -13.93
CA SER A 162 -12.38 -0.16 -13.98
C SER A 162 -11.85 -1.49 -13.45
N GLU A 163 -12.74 -2.34 -12.94
CA GLU A 163 -12.37 -3.65 -12.37
C GLU A 163 -11.68 -4.52 -13.42
N GLU A 164 -12.17 -4.49 -14.66
CA GLU A 164 -11.65 -5.26 -15.79
C GLU A 164 -10.21 -4.84 -16.12
N ILE A 165 -9.96 -3.53 -16.19
CA ILE A 165 -8.61 -2.99 -16.46
C ILE A 165 -7.64 -3.37 -15.33
N ARG A 166 -8.09 -3.29 -14.08
CA ARG A 166 -7.26 -3.67 -12.93
C ARG A 166 -6.99 -5.17 -12.90
N ALA A 167 -7.99 -5.98 -13.24
CA ALA A 167 -7.84 -7.42 -13.35
C ALA A 167 -6.88 -7.80 -14.49
N GLN A 168 -7.00 -7.14 -15.65
CA GLN A 168 -6.10 -7.36 -16.78
C GLN A 168 -4.65 -7.02 -16.42
N ARG A 169 -4.39 -5.85 -15.82
CA ARG A 169 -3.05 -5.42 -15.38
C ARG A 169 -2.46 -6.43 -14.39
N ARG A 170 -3.25 -6.90 -13.44
CA ARG A 170 -2.79 -7.87 -12.44
C ARG A 170 -2.54 -9.23 -13.04
N PHE A 171 -3.39 -9.68 -13.95
CA PHE A 171 -3.22 -10.93 -14.68
C PHE A 171 -1.92 -10.94 -15.49
N GLU A 172 -1.64 -9.86 -16.24
CA GLU A 172 -0.40 -9.70 -17.00
C GLU A 172 0.84 -9.70 -16.09
N GLU A 173 0.76 -9.01 -14.94
CA GLU A 173 1.85 -9.01 -13.95
C GLU A 173 2.16 -10.43 -13.42
N LEU A 174 1.13 -11.23 -13.12
CA LEU A 174 1.28 -12.62 -12.67
C LEU A 174 1.89 -13.49 -13.76
N GLN A 175 1.40 -13.35 -15.00
CA GLN A 175 1.95 -14.06 -16.16
C GLN A 175 3.45 -13.76 -16.37
N GLN A 176 3.86 -12.50 -16.27
CA GLN A 176 5.25 -12.09 -16.38
C GLN A 176 6.14 -12.68 -15.29
N LYS A 177 5.58 -12.94 -14.11
CA LYS A 177 6.27 -13.59 -12.98
C LYS A 177 6.28 -15.12 -13.08
N GLY A 178 5.59 -15.71 -14.08
CA GLY A 178 5.44 -17.14 -14.21
C GLY A 178 4.49 -17.77 -13.19
N GLU A 179 3.63 -16.95 -12.55
CA GLU A 179 2.63 -17.41 -11.61
C GLU A 179 1.38 -17.90 -12.36
N ALA A 180 0.95 -19.15 -12.09
CA ALA A 180 -0.25 -19.70 -12.68
C ALA A 180 -1.50 -19.07 -12.04
N ALA A 181 -2.28 -18.34 -12.83
CA ALA A 181 -3.56 -17.78 -12.44
C ALA A 181 -4.45 -17.63 -13.68
N THR A 182 -5.76 -17.74 -13.52
CA THR A 182 -6.73 -17.40 -14.57
C THR A 182 -7.21 -15.96 -14.39
N TYR A 183 -7.66 -15.34 -15.48
CA TYR A 183 -8.24 -14.00 -15.42
C TYR A 183 -9.43 -13.92 -14.47
N GLN A 184 -10.31 -14.94 -14.46
CA GLN A 184 -11.49 -15.01 -13.59
C GLN A 184 -11.11 -15.04 -12.10
N GLU A 185 -10.09 -15.81 -11.74
CA GLU A 185 -9.60 -15.84 -10.35
C GLU A 185 -9.05 -14.49 -9.93
N VAL A 186 -8.31 -13.82 -10.83
CA VAL A 186 -7.76 -12.48 -10.56
C VAL A 186 -8.88 -11.45 -10.41
N LEU A 187 -9.88 -11.46 -11.29
CA LEU A 187 -11.03 -10.56 -11.23
C LEU A 187 -11.81 -10.74 -9.93
N LYS A 188 -12.13 -12.00 -9.59
CA LYS A 188 -12.79 -12.33 -8.32
C LYS A 188 -11.99 -11.83 -7.11
N ASN A 189 -10.69 -12.03 -7.11
CA ASN A 189 -9.83 -11.57 -6.01
C ASN A 189 -9.83 -10.03 -5.89
N ILE A 190 -9.85 -9.30 -7.01
CA ILE A 190 -9.95 -7.84 -7.01
C ILE A 190 -11.27 -7.40 -6.41
N GLN A 191 -12.40 -7.99 -6.82
CA GLN A 191 -13.73 -7.68 -6.30
C GLN A 191 -13.84 -7.95 -4.79
N GLU A 192 -13.35 -9.10 -4.33
CA GLU A 192 -13.32 -9.44 -2.91
C GLU A 192 -12.50 -8.43 -2.08
N ARG A 193 -11.34 -8.03 -2.60
CA ARG A 193 -10.47 -7.05 -1.93
C ARG A 193 -11.10 -5.67 -1.90
N ASP A 194 -11.70 -5.23 -2.99
CA ASP A 194 -12.39 -3.95 -3.06
C ASP A 194 -13.55 -3.89 -2.08
N TYR A 195 -14.33 -4.98 -2.00
CA TYR A 195 -15.38 -5.11 -1.00
C TYR A 195 -14.82 -5.02 0.42
N GLN A 196 -13.75 -5.76 0.73
CA GLN A 196 -13.12 -5.73 2.05
C GLN A 196 -12.55 -4.34 2.39
N ASP A 197 -11.85 -3.69 1.44
CA ASP A 197 -11.24 -2.38 1.66
C ASP A 197 -12.30 -1.29 1.89
N THR A 198 -13.45 -1.35 1.20
CA THR A 198 -14.52 -0.35 1.31
C THR A 198 -15.48 -0.59 2.47
N HIS A 199 -15.65 -1.85 2.94
CA HIS A 199 -16.61 -2.22 3.98
C HIS A 199 -15.99 -2.55 5.34
N ARG A 200 -14.65 -2.44 5.47
CA ARG A 200 -14.03 -2.63 6.78
C ARG A 200 -14.48 -1.56 7.77
N LYS A 201 -14.64 -1.94 9.04
CA LYS A 201 -15.10 -1.03 10.10
C LYS A 201 -14.12 0.11 10.37
N GLU A 202 -12.82 -0.22 10.34
CA GLU A 202 -11.75 0.74 10.64
C GLU A 202 -11.17 1.31 9.35
N SER A 203 -11.24 2.64 9.21
CA SER A 203 -10.63 3.40 8.10
C SER A 203 -10.94 2.80 6.72
N PRO A 204 -12.22 2.69 6.32
CA PRO A 204 -12.57 2.15 5.00
C PRO A 204 -11.94 2.98 3.88
N LEU A 205 -11.69 2.34 2.74
CA LEU A 205 -11.28 3.06 1.54
C LEU A 205 -12.39 4.01 1.10
N GLN A 206 -12.13 5.29 1.20
CA GLN A 206 -13.04 6.37 0.80
C GLN A 206 -12.25 7.50 0.18
N LYS A 207 -12.82 8.13 -0.85
CA LYS A 207 -12.26 9.35 -1.41
C LYS A 207 -12.41 10.50 -0.40
N ALA A 208 -11.30 11.13 -0.02
CA ALA A 208 -11.37 12.35 0.79
C ALA A 208 -12.14 13.46 0.03
N PRO A 209 -12.94 14.29 0.72
CA PRO A 209 -13.78 15.30 0.06
C PRO A 209 -13.01 16.27 -0.82
N ASP A 210 -11.76 16.55 -0.48
CA ASP A 210 -10.84 17.44 -1.18
C ASP A 210 -9.83 16.71 -2.08
N ALA A 211 -10.00 15.40 -2.27
CA ALA A 211 -9.13 14.63 -3.17
C ALA A 211 -9.51 14.81 -4.64
N VAL A 212 -8.49 15.04 -5.45
CA VAL A 212 -8.62 15.00 -6.92
C VAL A 212 -8.75 13.55 -7.35
N GLU A 213 -9.83 13.23 -8.04
CA GLU A 213 -10.03 11.89 -8.60
C GLU A 213 -9.36 11.79 -9.96
N ILE A 214 -8.61 10.72 -10.18
CA ILE A 214 -7.94 10.43 -11.45
C ILE A 214 -8.31 9.00 -11.86
N ASP A 215 -9.14 8.90 -12.89
CA ASP A 215 -9.41 7.63 -13.56
C ASP A 215 -8.31 7.37 -14.60
N ASN A 216 -7.56 6.29 -14.37
CA ASN A 216 -6.48 5.91 -15.26
C ASN A 216 -6.80 4.65 -16.09
N SER A 217 -8.09 4.35 -16.30
CA SER A 217 -8.50 3.20 -17.11
C SER A 217 -7.93 3.25 -18.53
N HIS A 218 -7.90 4.45 -19.12
CA HIS A 218 -7.49 4.68 -20.50
C HIS A 218 -6.39 5.75 -20.65
N THR A 219 -5.78 6.15 -19.53
CA THR A 219 -4.73 7.17 -19.49
C THR A 219 -3.37 6.49 -19.29
N SER A 220 -2.36 6.93 -20.00
CA SER A 220 -1.01 6.40 -19.85
C SER A 220 -0.42 6.75 -18.46
N LEU A 221 0.53 5.95 -18.02
CA LEU A 221 1.22 6.19 -16.75
C LEU A 221 1.94 7.55 -16.77
N GLU A 222 2.53 7.91 -17.89
CA GLU A 222 3.24 9.17 -18.11
C GLU A 222 2.31 10.39 -17.94
N GLU A 223 1.12 10.34 -18.51
CA GLU A 223 0.12 11.40 -18.38
C GLU A 223 -0.39 11.56 -16.94
N VAL A 224 -0.69 10.44 -16.27
CA VAL A 224 -1.11 10.45 -14.86
C VAL A 224 -0.01 11.04 -13.96
N VAL A 225 1.24 10.66 -14.18
CA VAL A 225 2.37 11.21 -13.42
C VAL A 225 2.52 12.71 -13.67
N ALA A 226 2.46 13.15 -14.94
CA ALA A 226 2.57 14.55 -15.29
C ALA A 226 1.45 15.38 -14.65
N GLN A 227 0.20 14.88 -14.65
CA GLN A 227 -0.94 15.53 -14.02
C GLN A 227 -0.72 15.70 -12.51
N ILE A 228 -0.28 14.65 -11.81
CA ILE A 228 -0.05 14.73 -10.35
C ILE A 228 1.12 15.65 -10.02
N VAL A 229 2.20 15.63 -10.81
CA VAL A 229 3.34 16.55 -10.64
C VAL A 229 2.89 17.99 -10.83
N HIS A 230 2.09 18.29 -11.86
CA HIS A 230 1.55 19.63 -12.09
C HIS A 230 0.71 20.12 -10.89
N LEU A 231 -0.22 19.30 -10.42
CA LEU A 231 -1.04 19.62 -9.23
C LEU A 231 -0.16 19.85 -7.97
N ALA A 232 0.90 19.07 -7.80
CA ALA A 232 1.83 19.24 -6.69
C ALA A 232 2.61 20.55 -6.80
N GLU A 233 3.08 20.92 -7.98
CA GLU A 233 3.78 22.20 -8.20
C GLU A 233 2.91 23.42 -7.91
N GLU A 234 1.61 23.36 -8.24
CA GLU A 234 0.65 24.42 -7.88
C GLU A 234 0.55 24.57 -6.34
N LYS A 235 0.46 23.44 -5.60
CA LYS A 235 0.41 23.45 -4.12
C LYS A 235 1.73 23.89 -3.47
N ILE A 236 2.87 23.65 -4.13
CA ILE A 236 4.18 24.09 -3.67
C ILE A 236 4.33 25.60 -3.83
N LYS A 237 3.74 26.19 -4.90
CA LYS A 237 3.81 27.64 -5.19
C LYS A 237 2.80 28.46 -4.37
N ALA A 238 1.68 27.87 -3.95
CA ALA A 238 0.67 28.47 -3.11
C ALA A 238 1.11 28.54 -1.66
#